data_3bd63ca8699781acd4d55c3390e49453
#
_entry.id   3bd63ca8699781acd4d55c3390e49453
#
_cell.length_a   1.000
_cell.length_b   1.000
_cell.length_c   1.000
_cell.angle_alpha   90.00
_cell.angle_beta   90.00
_cell.angle_gamma   90.00
#
_symmetry.space_group_name_H-M   'P 1'
#
loop_
_entity.id
_entity.type
_entity.pdbx_description
1 polymer ?
#
loop_
_entity_poly.entity_id
_entity_poly.type
_entity_poly.pdbx_seq_one_letter_code
_entity_poly.pdbx_strand_id
1 'polypeptide(L)'
;MTALKQRARLAVKLVAVAAALACGHAAWAGETEAKKWIDNEFQPSSLAKDKQLAEMKWFIDAAAKLKAKGVTQVNVVSETITTHEYEAKTLARAFEEITGIKVNHDLIQEGDVVEKLQTSMQSGKSIYDGWISDSDLIGTHYRYGAILPLTDYMNGAGKEFTNPDLDIKDFIGTKFTTAPDGKLYQLPDQQFANLYWFRADWFARKDLQEKFKAKYGYDLGVPTNWSAYEDIANFFTNDVKEIDGKKVYGHMDYGKKDPSLGWRFTDAWLSMAGTADKGLPNGMPVDEWGIRVAADKCTPVGASVARGGATNSPAAVYALTKYVDWMKKYAPPQAMGMTFSEAGPVPAQGQVAQQIFWYTAFTADMTKKGLPVVNADGSPKWRMAPSPYGPYWKQGMQNGYQDVGSWTFFKKTDPNRLAGAWLYAQFVTSKTVSLKKSLTGLTFIRDSDINHEYLTKNAAKYGGLIEFYRSPARVAWTPTGTNVPDYPKLAQLWWKNVATAVTGEKTPQAAMDSLAEEMDQVMARLQRAGMATCAPKLNPKGDAAKWLSDEHAPWKKLANEKPKGETIAYEKLLQAWKEGKVR
;
A
#
# COMPACT_ATOMS: atom_id res chain seq x y z
N MET A 1 65.91 -22.77 20.46
CA MET A 1 64.51 -22.98 19.96
C MET A 1 63.45 -22.59 20.98
N THR A 2 63.67 -22.46 22.24
CA THR A 2 62.68 -22.16 23.31
C THR A 2 62.30 -20.66 23.36
N ALA A 3 63.25 -19.76 23.18
CA ALA A 3 62.99 -18.32 23.27
C ALA A 3 62.14 -17.76 22.11
N LEU A 4 62.25 -18.33 20.90
CA LEU A 4 61.43 -17.93 19.74
C LEU A 4 59.96 -18.36 19.89
N LYS A 5 59.69 -19.51 20.48
CA LYS A 5 58.32 -20.00 20.75
C LYS A 5 57.62 -19.18 21.86
N GLN A 6 58.35 -18.65 22.83
CA GLN A 6 57.79 -17.78 23.86
C GLN A 6 57.44 -16.39 23.32
N ARG A 7 58.29 -15.80 22.44
CA ARG A 7 57.98 -14.50 21.79
C ARG A 7 56.77 -14.58 20.84
N ALA A 8 56.61 -15.69 20.09
CA ALA A 8 55.46 -15.90 19.24
C ALA A 8 54.16 -16.05 20.03
N ARG A 9 54.18 -16.76 21.17
CA ARG A 9 53.02 -16.89 22.08
C ARG A 9 52.65 -15.58 22.76
N LEU A 10 53.61 -14.71 23.08
CA LEU A 10 53.37 -13.38 23.66
C LEU A 10 52.78 -12.44 22.60
N ALA A 11 53.28 -12.47 21.36
CA ALA A 11 52.76 -11.67 20.26
C ALA A 11 51.32 -12.08 19.90
N VAL A 12 51.00 -13.37 19.87
CA VAL A 12 49.62 -13.85 19.62
C VAL A 12 48.67 -13.45 20.76
N LYS A 13 49.12 -13.49 22.03
CA LYS A 13 48.31 -13.01 23.16
C LYS A 13 48.11 -11.51 23.15
N LEU A 14 49.12 -10.72 22.78
CA LEU A 14 49.02 -9.27 22.67
C LEU A 14 48.09 -8.84 21.50
N VAL A 15 48.13 -9.54 20.36
CA VAL A 15 47.22 -9.32 19.24
C VAL A 15 45.80 -9.71 19.60
N ALA A 16 45.58 -10.82 20.33
CA ALA A 16 44.26 -11.24 20.79
C ALA A 16 43.68 -10.27 21.84
N VAL A 17 44.49 -9.71 22.74
CA VAL A 17 44.07 -8.71 23.73
C VAL A 17 43.79 -7.35 23.05
N ALA A 18 44.60 -6.94 22.07
CA ALA A 18 44.38 -5.72 21.31
C ALA A 18 43.10 -5.84 20.43
N ALA A 19 42.85 -7.01 19.82
CA ALA A 19 41.62 -7.28 19.08
C ALA A 19 40.38 -7.30 20.00
N ALA A 20 40.48 -7.88 21.20
CA ALA A 20 39.40 -7.88 22.18
C ALA A 20 39.11 -6.46 22.74
N LEU A 21 40.14 -5.63 22.96
CA LEU A 21 40.00 -4.25 23.36
C LEU A 21 39.43 -3.38 22.23
N ALA A 22 39.86 -3.58 20.99
CA ALA A 22 39.30 -2.86 19.83
C ALA A 22 37.84 -3.23 19.58
N CYS A 23 37.46 -4.49 19.70
CA CYS A 23 36.05 -4.93 19.62
C CYS A 23 35.22 -4.38 20.79
N GLY A 24 35.77 -4.33 22.00
CA GLY A 24 35.10 -3.73 23.15
C GLY A 24 34.84 -2.23 22.98
N HIS A 25 35.81 -1.47 22.48
CA HIS A 25 35.64 -0.03 22.24
C HIS A 25 34.66 0.26 21.11
N ALA A 26 34.64 -0.55 20.05
CA ALA A 26 33.67 -0.40 18.95
C ALA A 26 32.24 -0.71 19.39
N ALA A 27 32.05 -1.74 20.25
CA ALA A 27 30.74 -2.05 20.81
C ALA A 27 30.22 -0.96 21.76
N TRP A 28 31.10 -0.37 22.57
CA TRP A 28 30.75 0.73 23.45
C TRP A 28 30.39 2.01 22.67
N ALA A 29 31.06 2.30 21.58
CA ALA A 29 30.72 3.42 20.70
C ALA A 29 29.31 3.24 20.10
N GLY A 30 28.96 2.05 19.61
CA GLY A 30 27.64 1.74 19.07
C GLY A 30 26.51 1.88 20.11
N GLU A 31 26.72 1.40 21.35
CA GLU A 31 25.73 1.55 22.42
C GLU A 31 25.53 3.03 22.83
N THR A 32 26.58 3.82 22.82
CA THR A 32 26.52 5.27 23.10
C THR A 32 25.70 5.98 22.01
N GLU A 33 25.95 5.69 20.74
CA GLU A 33 25.17 6.27 19.64
C GLU A 33 23.72 5.76 19.66
N ALA A 34 23.48 4.48 19.95
CA ALA A 34 22.13 3.95 20.11
C ALA A 34 21.33 4.71 21.17
N LYS A 35 21.93 4.95 22.35
CA LYS A 35 21.30 5.75 23.41
C LYS A 35 20.98 7.17 22.95
N LYS A 36 21.89 7.82 22.24
CA LYS A 36 21.71 9.17 21.69
C LYS A 36 20.54 9.20 20.69
N TRP A 37 20.44 8.24 19.78
CA TRP A 37 19.32 8.13 18.82
C TRP A 37 17.99 7.84 19.51
N ILE A 38 17.96 6.96 20.51
CA ILE A 38 16.79 6.66 21.32
C ILE A 38 16.28 7.92 22.03
N ASP A 39 17.18 8.70 22.65
CA ASP A 39 16.78 9.87 23.43
C ASP A 39 16.33 11.05 22.57
N ASN A 40 16.91 11.23 21.38
CA ASN A 40 16.69 12.43 20.56
C ASN A 40 15.76 12.21 19.37
N GLU A 41 15.67 10.98 18.81
CA GLU A 41 14.93 10.77 17.55
C GLU A 41 13.85 9.68 17.66
N PHE A 42 14.11 8.54 18.32
CA PHE A 42 13.21 7.39 18.28
C PHE A 42 12.03 7.48 19.27
N GLN A 43 11.66 8.68 19.70
CA GLN A 43 10.50 8.88 20.56
C GLN A 43 9.34 9.53 19.80
N PRO A 44 8.08 9.13 20.07
CA PRO A 44 7.67 8.05 20.99
C PRO A 44 7.97 6.66 20.42
N SER A 45 8.05 5.66 21.29
CA SER A 45 8.28 4.27 20.93
C SER A 45 7.33 3.35 21.70
N SER A 46 6.94 2.23 21.10
CA SER A 46 6.14 1.20 21.77
C SER A 46 6.90 0.38 22.82
N LEU A 47 8.24 0.54 22.90
CA LEU A 47 9.07 -0.07 23.92
C LEU A 47 9.52 0.92 25.00
N ALA A 48 9.68 0.43 26.23
CA ALA A 48 10.39 1.15 27.29
C ALA A 48 11.88 1.28 26.94
N LYS A 49 12.54 2.33 27.46
CA LYS A 49 13.93 2.70 27.08
C LYS A 49 14.95 1.58 27.30
N ASP A 50 14.82 0.79 28.35
CA ASP A 50 15.69 -0.37 28.62
C ASP A 50 15.54 -1.45 27.55
N LYS A 51 14.33 -1.69 27.08
CA LYS A 51 14.03 -2.61 25.98
C LYS A 51 14.51 -2.08 24.64
N GLN A 52 14.37 -0.77 24.39
CA GLN A 52 14.92 -0.13 23.20
C GLN A 52 16.46 -0.33 23.14
N LEU A 53 17.16 -0.10 24.25
CA LEU A 53 18.61 -0.33 24.33
C LEU A 53 18.97 -1.80 24.08
N ALA A 54 18.21 -2.75 24.63
CA ALA A 54 18.43 -4.17 24.41
C ALA A 54 18.22 -4.56 22.93
N GLU A 55 17.19 -4.02 22.29
CA GLU A 55 16.93 -4.22 20.85
C GLU A 55 18.07 -3.65 20.00
N MET A 56 18.53 -2.44 20.28
CA MET A 56 19.66 -1.82 19.56
C MET A 56 20.97 -2.60 19.78
N LYS A 57 21.21 -3.12 20.98
CA LYS A 57 22.36 -3.98 21.25
C LYS A 57 22.35 -5.23 20.39
N TRP A 58 21.19 -5.86 20.20
CA TRP A 58 21.08 -6.99 19.30
C TRP A 58 21.49 -6.63 17.86
N PHE A 59 21.06 -5.45 17.34
CA PHE A 59 21.48 -4.97 16.01
C PHE A 59 22.99 -4.75 15.92
N ILE A 60 23.61 -4.20 16.97
CA ILE A 60 25.08 -4.00 17.04
C ILE A 60 25.80 -5.34 16.97
N ASP A 61 25.37 -6.32 17.76
CA ASP A 61 26.01 -7.65 17.83
C ASP A 61 25.83 -8.42 16.51
N ALA A 62 24.65 -8.36 15.88
CA ALA A 62 24.40 -8.95 14.57
C ALA A 62 25.24 -8.29 13.46
N ALA A 63 25.32 -6.95 13.46
CA ALA A 63 26.15 -6.21 12.52
C ALA A 63 27.64 -6.51 12.67
N ALA A 64 28.13 -6.71 13.89
CA ALA A 64 29.53 -7.09 14.13
C ALA A 64 29.88 -8.42 13.44
N LYS A 65 28.97 -9.41 13.46
CA LYS A 65 29.15 -10.69 12.76
C LYS A 65 29.17 -10.50 11.24
N LEU A 66 28.33 -9.62 10.69
CA LEU A 66 28.31 -9.31 9.26
C LEU A 66 29.56 -8.57 8.80
N LYS A 67 30.03 -7.60 9.59
CA LYS A 67 31.30 -6.90 9.33
C LYS A 67 32.49 -7.87 9.32
N ALA A 68 32.52 -8.85 10.20
CA ALA A 68 33.54 -9.91 10.19
C ALA A 68 33.49 -10.78 8.92
N LYS A 69 32.34 -10.84 8.23
CA LYS A 69 32.13 -11.47 6.92
C LYS A 69 32.36 -10.51 5.74
N GLY A 70 32.85 -9.28 5.99
CA GLY A 70 33.18 -8.28 4.97
C GLY A 70 32.01 -7.38 4.54
N VAL A 71 30.85 -7.41 5.20
CA VAL A 71 29.73 -6.53 4.90
C VAL A 71 29.95 -5.18 5.58
N THR A 72 30.32 -4.18 4.81
CA THR A 72 30.51 -2.80 5.29
C THR A 72 29.43 -1.84 4.77
N GLN A 73 28.71 -2.25 3.72
CA GLN A 73 27.60 -1.48 3.15
C GLN A 73 26.57 -2.38 2.48
N VAL A 74 25.34 -1.87 2.37
CA VAL A 74 24.25 -2.46 1.60
C VAL A 74 23.58 -1.40 0.74
N ASN A 75 23.00 -1.82 -0.39
CA ASN A 75 22.28 -0.95 -1.32
C ASN A 75 20.82 -1.36 -1.34
N VAL A 76 19.93 -0.43 -1.06
CA VAL A 76 18.48 -0.66 -1.07
C VAL A 76 17.77 0.42 -1.86
N VAL A 77 16.56 0.17 -2.29
CA VAL A 77 15.78 1.11 -3.11
C VAL A 77 14.31 1.11 -2.71
N SER A 78 13.70 2.28 -2.81
CA SER A 78 12.26 2.48 -2.66
C SER A 78 11.75 3.62 -3.54
N GLU A 79 10.44 3.79 -3.56
CA GLU A 79 9.81 4.98 -4.12
C GLU A 79 10.11 6.24 -3.28
N THR A 80 9.91 7.42 -3.91
CA THR A 80 10.14 8.72 -3.26
C THR A 80 8.85 9.21 -2.61
N ILE A 81 8.68 8.89 -1.32
CA ILE A 81 7.60 9.39 -0.47
C ILE A 81 8.16 9.78 0.90
N THR A 82 7.38 10.51 1.69
CA THR A 82 7.80 11.07 2.99
C THR A 82 8.39 10.02 3.94
N THR A 83 7.80 8.84 4.03
CA THR A 83 8.30 7.74 4.88
C THR A 83 9.68 7.27 4.45
N HIS A 84 9.85 7.01 3.15
CA HIS A 84 11.13 6.52 2.60
C HIS A 84 12.21 7.61 2.58
N GLU A 85 11.82 8.88 2.45
CA GLU A 85 12.77 9.98 2.63
C GLU A 85 13.31 10.03 4.07
N TYR A 86 12.47 9.76 5.06
CA TYR A 86 12.90 9.65 6.45
C TYR A 86 13.83 8.46 6.67
N GLU A 87 13.52 7.31 6.06
CA GLU A 87 14.39 6.14 6.10
C GLU A 87 15.76 6.41 5.46
N ALA A 88 15.77 6.95 4.24
CA ALA A 88 17.00 7.19 3.50
C ALA A 88 17.90 8.28 4.13
N LYS A 89 17.28 9.36 4.66
CA LYS A 89 18.02 10.53 5.16
C LYS A 89 18.34 10.45 6.66
N THR A 90 17.47 9.79 7.44
CA THR A 90 17.59 9.76 8.91
C THR A 90 17.91 8.37 9.43
N LEU A 91 17.11 7.36 9.08
CA LEU A 91 17.27 6.02 9.65
C LEU A 91 18.48 5.27 9.08
N ALA A 92 18.83 5.49 7.80
CA ALA A 92 20.06 4.92 7.21
C ALA A 92 21.31 5.44 7.93
N ARG A 93 21.34 6.75 8.26
CA ARG A 93 22.41 7.35 9.06
C ARG A 93 22.42 6.80 10.49
N ALA A 94 21.26 6.69 11.13
CA ALA A 94 21.16 6.10 12.46
C ALA A 94 21.70 4.66 12.49
N PHE A 95 21.31 3.87 11.50
CA PHE A 95 21.78 2.49 11.36
C PHE A 95 23.30 2.42 11.20
N GLU A 96 23.88 3.28 10.34
CA GLU A 96 25.34 3.35 10.16
C GLU A 96 26.08 3.78 11.45
N GLU A 97 25.60 4.83 12.12
CA GLU A 97 26.21 5.33 13.37
C GLU A 97 26.15 4.27 14.49
N ILE A 98 25.04 3.51 14.58
CA ILE A 98 24.83 2.48 15.60
C ILE A 98 25.59 1.18 15.27
N THR A 99 25.55 0.73 14.02
CA THR A 99 26.03 -0.62 13.64
C THR A 99 27.37 -0.61 12.92
N GLY A 100 27.75 0.52 12.32
CA GLY A 100 28.93 0.64 11.47
C GLY A 100 28.76 0.01 10.07
N ILE A 101 27.53 -0.30 9.64
CA ILE A 101 27.21 -0.73 8.27
C ILE A 101 26.52 0.43 7.55
N LYS A 102 27.11 0.90 6.45
CA LYS A 102 26.53 1.96 5.62
C LYS A 102 25.33 1.45 4.84
N VAL A 103 24.29 2.26 4.74
CA VAL A 103 23.13 2.00 3.87
C VAL A 103 23.07 3.07 2.78
N ASN A 104 23.16 2.65 1.53
CA ASN A 104 22.83 3.48 0.39
C ASN A 104 21.36 3.18 0.03
N HIS A 105 20.46 4.10 0.39
CA HIS A 105 19.04 3.96 0.15
C HIS A 105 18.65 4.91 -1.00
N ASP A 106 18.51 4.35 -2.20
CA ASP A 106 18.12 5.10 -3.39
C ASP A 106 16.61 5.37 -3.38
N LEU A 107 16.24 6.61 -3.66
CA LEU A 107 14.87 7.06 -3.81
C LEU A 107 14.60 7.34 -5.29
N ILE A 108 13.69 6.60 -5.89
CA ILE A 108 13.34 6.73 -7.31
C ILE A 108 11.82 6.79 -7.49
N GLN A 109 11.35 6.95 -8.72
CA GLN A 109 9.91 6.88 -9.00
C GLN A 109 9.40 5.44 -8.81
N GLU A 110 8.18 5.28 -8.30
CA GLU A 110 7.58 3.96 -8.03
C GLU A 110 7.58 3.05 -9.26
N GLY A 111 7.15 3.56 -10.42
CA GLY A 111 7.19 2.80 -11.68
C GLY A 111 8.59 2.28 -12.02
N ASP A 112 9.64 3.05 -11.72
CA ASP A 112 11.03 2.65 -11.94
C ASP A 112 11.46 1.54 -10.96
N VAL A 113 10.97 1.57 -9.72
CA VAL A 113 11.19 0.46 -8.76
C VAL A 113 10.62 -0.83 -9.33
N VAL A 114 9.37 -0.79 -9.78
CA VAL A 114 8.65 -1.95 -10.35
C VAL A 114 9.37 -2.50 -11.58
N GLU A 115 9.78 -1.63 -12.52
CA GLU A 115 10.49 -2.05 -13.73
C GLU A 115 11.88 -2.65 -13.44
N LYS A 116 12.65 -2.04 -12.53
CA LYS A 116 13.97 -2.55 -12.13
C LYS A 116 13.86 -3.89 -11.41
N LEU A 117 12.87 -4.03 -10.53
CA LEU A 117 12.60 -5.28 -9.84
C LEU A 117 12.23 -6.40 -10.84
N GLN A 118 11.35 -6.12 -11.79
CA GLN A 118 10.96 -7.06 -12.84
C GLN A 118 12.15 -7.47 -13.71
N THR A 119 12.97 -6.52 -14.14
CA THR A 119 14.20 -6.79 -14.90
C THR A 119 15.15 -7.67 -14.12
N SER A 120 15.29 -7.42 -12.83
CA SER A 120 16.12 -8.22 -11.92
C SER A 120 15.59 -9.65 -11.79
N MET A 121 14.26 -9.83 -11.65
CA MET A 121 13.63 -11.17 -11.62
C MET A 121 13.88 -11.94 -12.91
N GLN A 122 13.75 -11.30 -14.06
CA GLN A 122 13.92 -11.94 -15.37
C GLN A 122 15.39 -12.28 -15.68
N SER A 123 16.31 -11.37 -15.36
CA SER A 123 17.76 -11.57 -15.61
C SER A 123 18.43 -12.45 -14.53
N GLY A 124 17.81 -12.61 -13.39
CA GLY A 124 18.40 -13.26 -12.23
C GLY A 124 19.55 -12.49 -11.59
N LYS A 125 19.67 -11.19 -11.89
CA LYS A 125 20.69 -10.29 -11.32
C LYS A 125 20.01 -9.11 -10.66
N SER A 126 20.29 -8.85 -9.40
CA SER A 126 19.83 -7.66 -8.69
C SER A 126 20.98 -6.67 -8.48
N ILE A 127 20.71 -5.39 -8.73
CA ILE A 127 21.64 -4.29 -8.44
C ILE A 127 21.48 -3.79 -7.00
N TYR A 128 20.38 -4.16 -6.34
CA TYR A 128 20.10 -3.83 -4.94
C TYR A 128 20.05 -5.10 -4.09
N ASP A 129 20.36 -4.96 -2.82
CA ASP A 129 20.34 -6.04 -1.83
C ASP A 129 18.95 -6.20 -1.19
N GLY A 130 18.17 -5.12 -1.16
CA GLY A 130 16.80 -5.07 -0.67
C GLY A 130 15.97 -4.05 -1.44
N TRP A 131 14.67 -4.31 -1.53
CA TRP A 131 13.71 -3.51 -2.27
C TRP A 131 12.50 -3.24 -1.40
N ILE A 132 11.96 -2.02 -1.41
CA ILE A 132 10.59 -1.80 -0.96
C ILE A 132 9.71 -1.85 -2.21
N SER A 133 8.79 -2.80 -2.21
CA SER A 133 7.87 -3.10 -3.31
C SER A 133 6.48 -3.35 -2.73
N ASP A 134 5.45 -3.06 -3.50
CA ASP A 134 4.08 -3.13 -3.02
C ASP A 134 3.54 -4.57 -2.99
N SER A 135 2.57 -4.80 -2.12
CA SER A 135 1.97 -6.12 -1.92
C SER A 135 1.11 -6.57 -3.11
N ASP A 136 0.71 -5.66 -3.98
CA ASP A 136 0.02 -5.99 -5.23
C ASP A 136 0.90 -6.76 -6.24
N LEU A 137 2.23 -6.76 -6.02
CA LEU A 137 3.16 -7.61 -6.77
C LEU A 137 3.26 -9.04 -6.22
N ILE A 138 2.56 -9.38 -5.13
CA ILE A 138 2.71 -10.69 -4.46
C ILE A 138 2.44 -11.88 -5.39
N GLY A 139 1.44 -11.77 -6.24
CA GLY A 139 1.10 -12.80 -7.23
C GLY A 139 2.19 -13.02 -8.28
N THR A 140 2.85 -11.94 -8.68
CA THR A 140 3.99 -11.96 -9.60
C THR A 140 5.22 -12.55 -8.91
N HIS A 141 5.54 -12.09 -7.72
CA HIS A 141 6.67 -12.59 -6.92
C HIS A 141 6.58 -14.10 -6.68
N TYR A 142 5.40 -14.58 -6.30
CA TYR A 142 5.13 -16.00 -6.09
C TYR A 142 5.31 -16.83 -7.36
N ARG A 143 4.76 -16.38 -8.50
CA ARG A 143 4.76 -17.14 -9.76
C ARG A 143 6.12 -17.18 -10.45
N TYR A 144 6.90 -16.10 -10.40
CA TYR A 144 8.26 -16.08 -10.94
C TYR A 144 9.25 -16.89 -10.10
N GLY A 145 8.98 -17.06 -8.80
CA GLY A 145 9.81 -17.85 -7.89
C GLY A 145 11.21 -17.27 -7.61
N ALA A 146 11.45 -16.01 -7.99
CA ALA A 146 12.75 -15.32 -7.81
C ALA A 146 12.88 -14.65 -6.44
N ILE A 147 11.75 -14.29 -5.83
CA ILE A 147 11.69 -13.61 -4.53
C ILE A 147 11.82 -14.61 -3.40
N LEU A 148 12.53 -14.21 -2.37
CA LEU A 148 12.81 -15.02 -1.18
C LEU A 148 11.57 -15.13 -0.28
N PRO A 149 11.05 -16.35 0.01
CA PRO A 149 10.05 -16.51 1.05
C PRO A 149 10.67 -16.21 2.42
N LEU A 150 10.22 -15.13 3.06
CA LEU A 150 10.77 -14.70 4.35
C LEU A 150 10.50 -15.73 5.45
N THR A 151 9.38 -16.44 5.40
CA THR A 151 9.09 -17.54 6.33
C THR A 151 10.21 -18.59 6.32
N ASP A 152 10.67 -19.01 5.13
CA ASP A 152 11.74 -19.99 5.00
C ASP A 152 13.09 -19.40 5.42
N TYR A 153 13.33 -18.14 5.05
CA TYR A 153 14.59 -17.46 5.37
C TYR A 153 14.78 -17.29 6.88
N MET A 154 13.79 -16.77 7.57
CA MET A 154 13.83 -16.55 9.02
C MET A 154 14.02 -17.86 9.82
N ASN A 155 13.48 -18.96 9.32
CA ASN A 155 13.60 -20.27 9.98
C ASN A 155 14.86 -21.05 9.55
N GLY A 156 15.51 -20.62 8.48
CA GLY A 156 16.67 -21.27 7.87
C GLY A 156 17.92 -20.40 7.85
N ALA A 157 18.37 -20.05 6.65
CA ALA A 157 19.65 -19.36 6.43
C ALA A 157 19.73 -17.96 7.08
N GLY A 158 18.61 -17.27 7.26
CA GLY A 158 18.54 -15.95 7.89
C GLY A 158 18.35 -15.98 9.41
N LYS A 159 18.20 -17.15 10.01
CA LYS A 159 17.86 -17.28 11.43
C LYS A 159 18.83 -16.54 12.36
N GLU A 160 20.13 -16.62 12.08
CA GLU A 160 21.17 -15.95 12.88
C GLU A 160 21.02 -14.41 12.86
N PHE A 161 20.48 -13.85 11.78
CA PHE A 161 20.29 -12.41 11.55
C PHE A 161 18.83 -11.97 11.63
N THR A 162 17.96 -12.81 12.17
CA THR A 162 16.56 -12.45 12.46
C THR A 162 16.44 -12.14 13.94
N ASN A 163 15.98 -10.92 14.25
CA ASN A 163 15.75 -10.49 15.62
C ASN A 163 14.70 -11.40 16.28
N PRO A 164 14.99 -12.02 17.41
CA PRO A 164 14.02 -12.84 18.13
C PRO A 164 12.74 -12.09 18.52
N ASP A 165 12.86 -10.76 18.70
CA ASP A 165 11.77 -9.85 19.08
C ASP A 165 11.14 -9.14 17.88
N LEU A 166 11.42 -9.58 16.63
CA LEU A 166 10.82 -9.01 15.42
C LEU A 166 9.29 -9.03 15.45
N ASP A 167 8.70 -10.06 16.07
CA ASP A 167 7.27 -10.19 16.32
C ASP A 167 6.40 -9.96 15.07
N ILE A 168 6.45 -10.91 14.15
CA ILE A 168 5.68 -10.86 12.89
C ILE A 168 4.17 -10.71 13.14
N LYS A 169 3.65 -11.21 14.26
CA LYS A 169 2.22 -11.13 14.57
C LYS A 169 1.75 -9.72 14.93
N ASP A 170 2.66 -8.86 15.34
CA ASP A 170 2.40 -7.45 15.63
C ASP A 170 2.25 -6.59 14.35
N PHE A 171 2.68 -7.11 13.19
CA PHE A 171 2.50 -6.42 11.91
C PHE A 171 1.07 -6.55 11.40
N ILE A 172 0.44 -5.42 11.05
CA ILE A 172 -0.96 -5.36 10.63
C ILE A 172 -1.20 -5.71 9.16
N GLY A 173 -0.17 -5.74 8.33
CA GLY A 173 -0.26 -5.92 6.87
C GLY A 173 0.10 -7.33 6.38
N THR A 174 0.40 -8.28 7.25
CA THR A 174 0.95 -9.58 6.85
C THR A 174 0.04 -10.42 5.93
N LYS A 175 -1.29 -10.27 6.03
CA LYS A 175 -2.20 -10.97 5.11
C LYS A 175 -2.04 -10.53 3.64
N PHE A 176 -1.60 -9.30 3.40
CA PHE A 176 -1.35 -8.76 2.06
C PHE A 176 -0.01 -9.23 1.49
N THR A 177 0.93 -9.54 2.35
CA THR A 177 2.31 -9.94 2.01
C THR A 177 2.55 -11.45 2.13
N THR A 178 1.49 -12.21 2.35
CA THR A 178 1.46 -13.67 2.36
C THR A 178 0.95 -14.20 1.02
N ALA A 179 1.75 -15.05 0.37
CA ALA A 179 1.42 -15.63 -0.93
C ALA A 179 0.44 -16.82 -0.80
N PRO A 180 -0.10 -17.34 -1.92
CA PRO A 180 -1.03 -18.48 -1.92
C PRO A 180 -0.51 -19.77 -1.24
N ASP A 181 0.81 -19.94 -1.12
CA ASP A 181 1.44 -21.04 -0.40
C ASP A 181 1.46 -20.87 1.14
N GLY A 182 0.86 -19.81 1.64
CA GLY A 182 0.80 -19.49 3.06
C GLY A 182 2.10 -18.93 3.65
N LYS A 183 3.11 -18.64 2.84
CA LYS A 183 4.38 -18.08 3.30
C LYS A 183 4.39 -16.56 3.18
N LEU A 184 5.02 -15.90 4.15
CA LEU A 184 5.34 -14.49 4.09
C LEU A 184 6.47 -14.28 3.08
N TYR A 185 6.27 -13.40 2.10
CA TYR A 185 7.27 -13.04 1.08
C TYR A 185 7.84 -11.65 1.27
N GLN A 186 7.11 -10.77 1.95
CA GLN A 186 7.48 -9.38 2.12
C GLN A 186 7.29 -8.97 3.58
N LEU A 187 8.20 -8.16 4.14
CA LEU A 187 8.05 -7.60 5.48
C LEU A 187 7.36 -6.24 5.38
N PRO A 188 6.19 -6.04 5.98
CA PRO A 188 5.48 -4.77 5.93
C PRO A 188 6.32 -3.60 6.41
N ASP A 189 6.33 -2.51 5.65
CA ASP A 189 7.06 -1.29 5.93
C ASP A 189 6.15 -0.07 6.08
N GLN A 190 5.10 -0.01 5.29
CA GLN A 190 4.05 1.00 5.34
C GLN A 190 2.73 0.42 4.84
N GLN A 191 1.62 1.08 5.13
CA GLN A 191 0.30 0.63 4.73
C GLN A 191 -0.49 1.75 4.08
N PHE A 192 -1.01 1.48 2.89
CA PHE A 192 -1.87 2.37 2.14
C PHE A 192 -3.31 1.88 2.16
N ALA A 193 -4.25 2.79 2.33
CA ALA A 193 -5.66 2.49 2.16
C ALA A 193 -6.34 3.58 1.34
N ASN A 194 -7.17 3.17 0.38
CA ASN A 194 -8.08 4.07 -0.30
C ASN A 194 -9.19 4.45 0.65
N LEU A 195 -9.06 5.60 1.30
CA LEU A 195 -10.03 6.12 2.24
C LEU A 195 -10.92 7.18 1.59
N TYR A 196 -12.16 7.21 2.04
CA TYR A 196 -13.05 8.33 1.80
C TYR A 196 -12.65 9.48 2.71
N TRP A 197 -12.35 10.63 2.11
CA TRP A 197 -12.03 11.89 2.76
C TRP A 197 -13.14 12.90 2.46
N PHE A 198 -13.54 13.71 3.45
CA PHE A 198 -14.56 14.72 3.26
C PHE A 198 -14.38 15.92 4.18
N ARG A 199 -14.91 17.07 3.76
CA ARG A 199 -14.96 18.31 4.52
C ARG A 199 -16.05 18.22 5.58
N ALA A 200 -15.69 17.74 6.78
CA ALA A 200 -16.64 17.54 7.88
C ALA A 200 -17.26 18.87 8.34
N ASP A 201 -16.51 19.97 8.30
CA ASP A 201 -17.03 21.30 8.59
C ASP A 201 -18.17 21.73 7.63
N TRP A 202 -18.07 21.39 6.34
CA TRP A 202 -19.13 21.66 5.37
C TRP A 202 -20.32 20.73 5.54
N PHE A 203 -20.07 19.45 5.80
CA PHE A 203 -21.12 18.45 6.03
C PHE A 203 -21.92 18.74 7.31
N ALA A 204 -21.35 19.42 8.30
CA ALA A 204 -22.01 19.83 9.53
C ALA A 204 -22.88 21.10 9.39
N ARG A 205 -22.82 21.81 8.26
CA ARG A 205 -23.61 23.03 8.05
C ARG A 205 -25.08 22.69 7.85
N LYS A 206 -25.95 23.25 8.70
CA LYS A 206 -27.42 23.01 8.65
C LYS A 206 -28.04 23.41 7.32
N ASP A 207 -27.65 24.57 6.77
CA ASP A 207 -28.15 25.05 5.48
C ASP A 207 -27.83 24.07 4.33
N LEU A 208 -26.64 23.45 4.34
CA LEU A 208 -26.24 22.45 3.34
C LEU A 208 -26.95 21.12 3.57
N GLN A 209 -27.12 20.69 4.82
CA GLN A 209 -27.86 19.48 5.16
C GLN A 209 -29.33 19.55 4.72
N GLU A 210 -30.02 20.66 5.01
CA GLU A 210 -31.40 20.88 4.61
C GLU A 210 -31.55 20.92 3.09
N LYS A 211 -30.68 21.65 2.39
CA LYS A 211 -30.65 21.73 0.93
C LYS A 211 -30.39 20.37 0.28
N PHE A 212 -29.46 19.59 0.79
CA PHE A 212 -29.16 18.25 0.29
C PHE A 212 -30.36 17.32 0.49
N LYS A 213 -30.92 17.27 1.71
CA LYS A 213 -32.06 16.42 2.05
C LYS A 213 -33.30 16.75 1.21
N ALA A 214 -33.57 18.05 0.98
CA ALA A 214 -34.68 18.48 0.14
C ALA A 214 -34.54 17.98 -1.31
N LYS A 215 -33.30 17.89 -1.82
CA LYS A 215 -33.05 17.46 -3.21
C LYS A 215 -33.03 15.96 -3.37
N TYR A 216 -32.33 15.24 -2.47
CA TYR A 216 -32.03 13.81 -2.64
C TYR A 216 -32.88 12.88 -1.77
N GLY A 217 -33.60 13.42 -0.78
CA GLY A 217 -34.51 12.66 0.07
C GLY A 217 -33.84 11.81 1.14
N TYR A 218 -32.55 12.06 1.44
CA TYR A 218 -31.81 11.46 2.55
C TYR A 218 -30.76 12.42 3.11
N ASP A 219 -30.17 12.11 4.26
CA ASP A 219 -29.29 13.03 4.97
C ASP A 219 -27.90 13.13 4.31
N LEU A 220 -27.29 14.32 4.32
CA LEU A 220 -25.88 14.50 3.97
C LEU A 220 -24.99 13.85 5.03
N GLY A 221 -24.16 12.90 4.63
CA GLY A 221 -23.31 12.14 5.54
C GLY A 221 -22.25 11.36 4.77
N VAL A 222 -21.57 10.44 5.47
CA VAL A 222 -20.58 9.54 4.86
C VAL A 222 -21.29 8.59 3.88
N PRO A 223 -20.96 8.57 2.58
CA PRO A 223 -21.59 7.69 1.62
C PRO A 223 -21.26 6.23 1.92
N THR A 224 -22.27 5.38 2.03
CA THR A 224 -22.10 3.93 2.16
C THR A 224 -22.15 3.24 0.81
N ASN A 225 -22.71 3.89 -0.22
CA ASN A 225 -22.68 3.42 -1.59
C ASN A 225 -22.21 4.53 -2.55
N TRP A 226 -21.84 4.12 -3.75
CA TRP A 226 -21.33 5.04 -4.78
C TRP A 226 -22.39 5.99 -5.34
N SER A 227 -23.67 5.65 -5.26
CA SER A 227 -24.75 6.56 -5.63
C SER A 227 -24.79 7.78 -4.74
N ALA A 228 -24.63 7.62 -3.43
CA ALA A 228 -24.54 8.75 -2.51
C ALA A 228 -23.27 9.57 -2.76
N TYR A 229 -22.15 8.94 -3.07
CA TYR A 229 -20.92 9.65 -3.45
C TYR A 229 -21.15 10.56 -4.67
N GLU A 230 -21.81 10.04 -5.72
CA GLU A 230 -22.14 10.81 -6.92
C GLU A 230 -23.11 11.96 -6.60
N ASP A 231 -24.14 11.72 -5.78
CA ASP A 231 -25.09 12.76 -5.38
C ASP A 231 -24.41 13.89 -4.60
N ILE A 232 -23.48 13.56 -3.70
CA ILE A 232 -22.69 14.54 -2.95
C ILE A 232 -21.75 15.30 -3.90
N ALA A 233 -21.12 14.62 -4.86
CA ALA A 233 -20.25 15.24 -5.84
C ALA A 233 -21.03 16.27 -6.69
N ASN A 234 -22.20 15.89 -7.18
CA ASN A 234 -23.07 16.78 -7.93
C ASN A 234 -23.58 17.95 -7.07
N PHE A 235 -23.96 17.67 -5.82
CA PHE A 235 -24.46 18.69 -4.91
C PHE A 235 -23.46 19.83 -4.68
N PHE A 236 -22.24 19.51 -4.30
CA PHE A 236 -21.24 20.55 -4.04
C PHE A 236 -20.83 21.28 -5.32
N THR A 237 -20.69 20.58 -6.45
CA THR A 237 -20.26 21.21 -7.70
C THR A 237 -21.36 22.08 -8.35
N ASN A 238 -22.59 21.60 -8.40
CA ASN A 238 -23.64 22.21 -9.23
C ASN A 238 -24.70 22.95 -8.43
N ASP A 239 -24.94 22.59 -7.16
CA ASP A 239 -25.98 23.23 -6.34
C ASP A 239 -25.39 24.23 -5.33
N VAL A 240 -24.28 23.88 -4.68
CA VAL A 240 -23.56 24.76 -3.75
C VAL A 240 -22.66 25.72 -4.52
N LYS A 241 -21.85 25.24 -5.43
CA LYS A 241 -20.95 25.97 -6.35
C LYS A 241 -19.84 26.76 -5.68
N GLU A 242 -20.12 27.42 -4.58
CA GLU A 242 -19.21 28.34 -3.89
C GLU A 242 -19.41 28.28 -2.38
N ILE A 243 -18.33 28.32 -1.64
CA ILE A 243 -18.31 28.48 -0.18
C ILE A 243 -17.26 29.54 0.16
N ASP A 244 -17.65 30.54 0.97
CA ASP A 244 -16.78 31.62 1.42
C ASP A 244 -16.06 32.35 0.25
N GLY A 245 -16.80 32.61 -0.85
CA GLY A 245 -16.29 33.29 -2.04
C GLY A 245 -15.33 32.46 -2.91
N LYS A 246 -15.22 31.15 -2.66
CA LYS A 246 -14.36 30.25 -3.43
C LYS A 246 -15.17 29.16 -4.10
N LYS A 247 -14.87 28.91 -5.37
CA LYS A 247 -15.45 27.80 -6.12
C LYS A 247 -15.17 26.48 -5.44
N VAL A 248 -16.20 25.60 -5.38
CA VAL A 248 -16.13 24.28 -4.75
C VAL A 248 -16.31 23.18 -5.79
N TYR A 249 -15.59 22.10 -5.62
CA TYR A 249 -15.67 20.90 -6.42
C TYR A 249 -16.09 19.73 -5.53
N GLY A 250 -17.07 18.97 -6.00
CA GLY A 250 -17.61 17.83 -5.25
C GLY A 250 -16.80 16.55 -5.38
N HIS A 251 -15.75 16.53 -6.21
CA HIS A 251 -14.91 15.37 -6.48
C HIS A 251 -13.49 15.81 -6.84
N MET A 252 -12.53 14.94 -6.60
CA MET A 252 -11.17 15.06 -7.10
C MET A 252 -10.64 13.66 -7.46
N ASP A 253 -9.92 13.59 -8.57
CA ASP A 253 -9.18 12.43 -9.01
C ASP A 253 -8.05 12.85 -9.94
N TYR A 254 -7.41 11.92 -10.64
CA TYR A 254 -6.36 12.23 -11.62
C TYR A 254 -6.50 11.38 -12.88
N GLY A 255 -6.02 11.89 -14.00
CA GLY A 255 -6.26 11.26 -15.31
C GLY A 255 -5.09 11.30 -16.28
N LYS A 256 -3.92 11.79 -15.86
CA LYS A 256 -2.74 11.85 -16.73
C LYS A 256 -2.34 10.45 -17.19
N LYS A 257 -1.94 10.33 -18.45
CA LYS A 257 -1.41 9.09 -19.01
C LYS A 257 -0.04 8.79 -18.38
N ASP A 258 -0.07 8.08 -17.26
CA ASP A 258 1.05 7.83 -16.35
C ASP A 258 0.86 6.47 -15.68
N PRO A 259 1.92 5.74 -15.27
CA PRO A 259 1.79 4.45 -14.60
C PRO A 259 0.79 4.43 -13.43
N SER A 260 0.70 5.52 -12.66
CA SER A 260 -0.22 5.62 -11.52
C SER A 260 -1.70 5.48 -11.89
N LEU A 261 -2.07 5.76 -13.13
CA LEU A 261 -3.46 5.61 -13.60
C LEU A 261 -3.91 4.14 -13.65
N GLY A 262 -2.99 3.19 -13.80
CA GLY A 262 -3.28 1.76 -13.84
C GLY A 262 -3.86 1.27 -12.52
N TRP A 263 -3.10 1.34 -11.45
CA TRP A 263 -3.55 0.88 -10.13
C TRP A 263 -4.67 1.74 -9.56
N ARG A 264 -4.74 3.02 -9.94
CA ARG A 264 -5.87 3.87 -9.54
C ARG A 264 -7.21 3.25 -9.91
N PHE A 265 -7.31 2.73 -11.11
CA PHE A 265 -8.55 2.18 -11.60
C PHE A 265 -8.82 0.77 -11.03
N THR A 266 -7.83 -0.11 -11.01
CA THR A 266 -7.97 -1.47 -10.47
C THR A 266 -8.31 -1.45 -8.98
N ASP A 267 -7.66 -0.56 -8.23
CA ASP A 267 -7.68 -0.63 -6.78
C ASP A 267 -8.90 0.06 -6.15
N ALA A 268 -9.41 1.11 -6.79
CA ALA A 268 -10.50 1.89 -6.22
C ALA A 268 -11.80 1.76 -6.99
N TRP A 269 -11.76 1.85 -8.31
CA TRP A 269 -12.96 2.09 -9.11
C TRP A 269 -13.69 0.83 -9.55
N LEU A 270 -13.00 -0.28 -9.71
CA LEU A 270 -13.66 -1.55 -10.07
C LEU A 270 -14.60 -2.05 -8.97
N SER A 271 -14.33 -1.71 -7.72
CA SER A 271 -15.24 -2.02 -6.60
C SER A 271 -16.60 -1.36 -6.73
N MET A 272 -16.68 -0.21 -7.40
CA MET A 272 -17.94 0.49 -7.66
C MET A 272 -18.96 -0.38 -8.36
N ALA A 273 -18.50 -1.16 -9.32
CA ALA A 273 -19.37 -2.00 -10.15
C ALA A 273 -19.42 -3.45 -9.67
N GLY A 274 -18.62 -3.82 -8.69
CA GLY A 274 -18.54 -5.19 -8.19
C GLY A 274 -18.01 -6.13 -9.26
N THR A 275 -16.87 -5.83 -9.86
CA THR A 275 -16.26 -6.64 -10.92
C THR A 275 -15.69 -7.95 -10.43
N ALA A 276 -15.39 -8.04 -9.14
CA ALA A 276 -14.88 -9.23 -8.51
C ALA A 276 -15.98 -10.15 -8.01
N ASP A 277 -15.69 -11.45 -7.91
CA ASP A 277 -16.59 -12.42 -7.33
C ASP A 277 -16.74 -12.21 -5.82
N LYS A 278 -17.89 -12.69 -5.31
CA LYS A 278 -18.20 -12.65 -3.90
C LYS A 278 -17.12 -13.32 -3.05
N GLY A 279 -16.72 -12.68 -1.98
CA GLY A 279 -15.84 -13.25 -0.96
C GLY A 279 -14.36 -13.09 -1.24
N LEU A 280 -13.96 -12.25 -2.17
CA LEU A 280 -12.55 -11.88 -2.34
C LEU A 280 -11.97 -11.26 -1.04
N PRO A 281 -10.72 -11.43 -0.83
CA PRO A 281 -9.69 -11.93 -1.72
C PRO A 281 -9.61 -13.45 -1.63
N ASN A 282 -9.42 -14.06 -2.77
CA ASN A 282 -8.97 -15.44 -2.89
C ASN A 282 -9.81 -16.55 -2.32
N GLY A 283 -10.18 -17.30 -3.14
CA GLY A 283 -11.05 -18.41 -3.09
C GLY A 283 -12.09 -18.27 -4.16
N MET A 284 -12.17 -17.08 -4.72
CA MET A 284 -13.13 -16.81 -5.77
C MET A 284 -12.48 -16.81 -7.14
N PRO A 285 -13.20 -17.23 -8.18
CA PRO A 285 -12.61 -17.44 -9.49
C PRO A 285 -12.26 -16.16 -10.26
N VAL A 286 -12.81 -14.98 -9.91
CA VAL A 286 -12.51 -13.69 -10.57
C VAL A 286 -12.10 -12.67 -9.53
N ASP A 287 -10.98 -12.00 -9.75
CA ASP A 287 -10.44 -10.96 -8.88
C ASP A 287 -10.84 -9.53 -9.31
N GLU A 288 -10.35 -8.55 -8.58
CA GLU A 288 -10.56 -7.12 -8.83
C GLU A 288 -9.92 -6.61 -10.13
N TRP A 289 -8.98 -7.35 -10.70
CA TRP A 289 -8.40 -7.07 -12.03
C TRP A 289 -9.23 -7.66 -13.17
N GLY A 290 -10.28 -8.40 -12.84
CA GLY A 290 -11.09 -9.13 -13.79
C GLY A 290 -10.41 -10.41 -14.30
N ILE A 291 -9.35 -10.87 -13.63
CA ILE A 291 -8.66 -12.10 -14.00
C ILE A 291 -9.37 -13.29 -13.35
N ARG A 292 -9.81 -14.24 -14.17
CA ARG A 292 -10.31 -15.53 -13.67
C ARG A 292 -9.15 -16.48 -13.40
N VAL A 293 -9.22 -17.18 -12.28
CA VAL A 293 -8.35 -18.31 -11.96
C VAL A 293 -9.11 -19.63 -11.98
N ALA A 294 -8.38 -20.72 -12.16
CA ALA A 294 -8.93 -22.08 -12.13
C ALA A 294 -9.32 -22.51 -10.70
N ALA A 295 -9.89 -23.72 -10.57
CA ALA A 295 -10.30 -24.27 -9.28
C ALA A 295 -9.15 -24.44 -8.27
N ASP A 296 -7.88 -24.47 -8.73
CA ASP A 296 -6.69 -24.46 -7.89
C ASP A 296 -6.42 -23.10 -7.20
N LYS A 297 -7.24 -22.09 -7.51
CA LYS A 297 -7.15 -20.71 -6.97
C LYS A 297 -5.81 -20.01 -7.26
N CYS A 298 -5.10 -20.48 -8.27
CA CYS A 298 -3.75 -19.99 -8.57
C CYS A 298 -3.51 -19.76 -10.07
N THR A 299 -3.96 -20.66 -10.94
CA THR A 299 -3.71 -20.61 -12.38
C THR A 299 -4.62 -19.61 -13.08
N PRO A 300 -4.12 -18.49 -13.64
CA PRO A 300 -4.92 -17.55 -14.43
C PRO A 300 -5.42 -18.21 -15.71
N VAL A 301 -6.71 -18.03 -16.02
CA VAL A 301 -7.36 -18.68 -17.17
C VAL A 301 -8.02 -17.70 -18.16
N GLY A 302 -8.04 -16.43 -17.86
CA GLY A 302 -8.53 -15.40 -18.78
C GLY A 302 -8.87 -14.08 -18.09
N ALA A 303 -8.73 -12.98 -18.81
CA ALA A 303 -9.14 -11.64 -18.40
C ALA A 303 -10.41 -11.19 -19.12
N SER A 304 -10.54 -11.50 -20.42
CA SER A 304 -11.74 -11.15 -21.19
C SER A 304 -12.96 -11.95 -20.76
N VAL A 305 -14.14 -11.36 -20.89
CA VAL A 305 -15.43 -12.06 -20.68
C VAL A 305 -15.53 -13.30 -21.58
N ALA A 306 -15.00 -13.25 -22.80
CA ALA A 306 -14.96 -14.40 -23.71
C ALA A 306 -14.18 -15.61 -23.15
N ARG A 307 -13.30 -15.40 -22.17
CA ARG A 307 -12.56 -16.45 -21.46
C ARG A 307 -13.01 -16.64 -20.02
N GLY A 308 -14.10 -15.99 -19.62
CA GLY A 308 -14.68 -16.08 -18.29
C GLY A 308 -14.13 -15.05 -17.28
N GLY A 309 -13.25 -14.12 -17.72
CA GLY A 309 -12.83 -12.98 -16.92
C GLY A 309 -13.88 -11.88 -16.86
N ALA A 310 -13.53 -10.73 -16.29
CA ALA A 310 -14.44 -9.62 -16.09
C ALA A 310 -13.84 -8.25 -16.51
N THR A 311 -12.64 -8.22 -17.07
CA THR A 311 -11.93 -6.97 -17.40
C THR A 311 -12.75 -6.06 -18.33
N ASN A 312 -13.45 -6.63 -19.32
CA ASN A 312 -14.37 -5.89 -20.21
C ASN A 312 -15.84 -6.19 -19.93
N SER A 313 -16.17 -6.55 -18.70
CA SER A 313 -17.57 -6.79 -18.28
C SER A 313 -18.38 -5.48 -18.29
N PRO A 314 -19.72 -5.57 -18.38
CA PRO A 314 -20.59 -4.39 -18.25
C PRO A 314 -20.31 -3.57 -16.97
N ALA A 315 -19.99 -4.24 -15.87
CA ALA A 315 -19.65 -3.59 -14.61
C ALA A 315 -18.34 -2.78 -14.70
N ALA A 316 -17.29 -3.34 -15.29
CA ALA A 316 -16.01 -2.66 -15.47
C ALA A 316 -16.13 -1.45 -16.43
N VAL A 317 -16.87 -1.60 -17.52
CA VAL A 317 -17.17 -0.50 -18.46
C VAL A 317 -17.95 0.61 -17.78
N TYR A 318 -18.92 0.28 -16.92
CA TYR A 318 -19.67 1.25 -16.13
C TYR A 318 -18.74 2.02 -15.18
N ALA A 319 -17.85 1.33 -14.46
CA ALA A 319 -16.89 1.98 -13.56
C ALA A 319 -16.00 2.97 -14.31
N LEU A 320 -15.46 2.59 -15.47
CA LEU A 320 -14.65 3.50 -16.30
C LEU A 320 -15.47 4.69 -16.82
N THR A 321 -16.71 4.46 -17.21
CA THR A 321 -17.60 5.54 -17.64
C THR A 321 -17.83 6.55 -16.51
N LYS A 322 -18.10 6.09 -15.30
CA LYS A 322 -18.26 6.96 -14.12
C LYS A 322 -16.98 7.69 -13.75
N TYR A 323 -15.85 7.01 -13.80
CA TYR A 323 -14.54 7.61 -13.55
C TYR A 323 -14.28 8.82 -14.46
N VAL A 324 -14.46 8.63 -15.76
CA VAL A 324 -14.27 9.71 -16.75
C VAL A 324 -15.29 10.83 -16.58
N ASP A 325 -16.57 10.47 -16.42
CA ASP A 325 -17.67 11.42 -16.27
C ASP A 325 -17.52 12.30 -15.03
N TRP A 326 -17.16 11.71 -13.89
CA TRP A 326 -17.07 12.47 -12.65
C TRP A 326 -15.88 13.42 -12.63
N MET A 327 -14.75 13.02 -13.23
CA MET A 327 -13.63 13.96 -13.42
C MET A 327 -14.06 15.17 -14.26
N LYS A 328 -14.78 14.94 -15.35
CA LYS A 328 -15.25 16.03 -16.24
C LYS A 328 -16.31 16.91 -15.58
N LYS A 329 -17.22 16.33 -14.80
CA LYS A 329 -18.39 17.02 -14.27
C LYS A 329 -18.17 17.66 -12.91
N TYR A 330 -17.34 17.06 -12.04
CA TYR A 330 -17.31 17.39 -10.62
C TYR A 330 -15.91 17.71 -10.07
N ALA A 331 -14.85 17.44 -10.82
CA ALA A 331 -13.49 17.71 -10.39
C ALA A 331 -12.95 19.06 -10.91
N PRO A 332 -11.89 19.60 -10.31
CA PRO A 332 -11.16 20.73 -10.88
C PRO A 332 -10.68 20.41 -12.30
N PRO A 333 -10.74 21.37 -13.25
CA PRO A 333 -10.40 21.10 -14.65
C PRO A 333 -9.00 20.51 -14.88
N GLN A 334 -8.04 20.86 -14.02
CA GLN A 334 -6.65 20.36 -14.10
C GLN A 334 -6.51 18.87 -13.69
N ALA A 335 -7.48 18.29 -13.02
CA ALA A 335 -7.44 16.91 -12.51
C ALA A 335 -7.12 15.88 -13.60
N MET A 336 -7.67 16.05 -14.79
CA MET A 336 -7.44 15.16 -15.93
C MET A 336 -5.96 15.13 -16.41
N GLY A 337 -5.19 16.17 -16.10
CA GLY A 337 -3.77 16.27 -16.44
C GLY A 337 -2.81 15.98 -15.28
N MET A 338 -3.30 15.56 -14.14
CA MET A 338 -2.52 15.27 -12.93
C MET A 338 -2.14 13.81 -12.81
N THR A 339 -0.98 13.56 -12.17
CA THR A 339 -0.54 12.26 -11.66
C THR A 339 -1.03 12.05 -10.23
N PHE A 340 -0.77 10.86 -9.67
CA PHE A 340 -0.98 10.54 -8.26
C PHE A 340 -0.36 11.58 -7.30
N SER A 341 0.93 11.89 -7.47
CA SER A 341 1.65 12.81 -6.60
C SER A 341 1.17 14.26 -6.71
N GLU A 342 0.67 14.66 -7.88
CA GLU A 342 0.12 16.00 -8.11
C GLU A 342 -1.31 16.14 -7.54
N ALA A 343 -2.11 15.08 -7.57
CA ALA A 343 -3.50 15.06 -7.12
C ALA A 343 -3.64 14.94 -5.59
N GLY A 344 -2.78 14.17 -4.93
CA GLY A 344 -2.85 13.88 -3.50
C GLY A 344 -2.94 15.12 -2.60
N PRO A 345 -2.12 16.17 -2.82
CA PRO A 345 -2.16 17.40 -2.02
C PRO A 345 -3.35 18.35 -2.33
N VAL A 346 -4.09 18.14 -3.42
CA VAL A 346 -5.14 19.10 -3.86
C VAL A 346 -6.23 19.33 -2.82
N PRO A 347 -6.75 18.33 -2.09
CA PRO A 347 -7.73 18.58 -1.04
C PRO A 347 -7.28 19.58 0.03
N ALA A 348 -5.98 19.64 0.33
CA ALA A 348 -5.41 20.56 1.30
C ALA A 348 -5.55 22.05 0.88
N GLN A 349 -5.77 22.34 -0.40
CA GLN A 349 -6.02 23.68 -0.92
C GLN A 349 -7.41 24.23 -0.57
N GLY A 350 -8.32 23.39 -0.05
CA GLY A 350 -9.57 23.79 0.57
C GLY A 350 -10.77 23.97 -0.37
N GLN A 351 -10.68 23.53 -1.63
CA GLN A 351 -11.76 23.67 -2.61
C GLN A 351 -12.50 22.37 -2.93
N VAL A 352 -12.04 21.23 -2.40
CA VAL A 352 -12.62 19.90 -2.65
C VAL A 352 -13.50 19.48 -1.48
N ALA A 353 -14.72 19.03 -1.76
CA ALA A 353 -15.67 18.59 -0.73
C ALA A 353 -15.41 17.15 -0.26
N GLN A 354 -15.06 16.27 -1.17
CA GLN A 354 -14.78 14.87 -0.91
C GLN A 354 -13.85 14.26 -1.96
N GLN A 355 -13.17 13.19 -1.56
CA GLN A 355 -12.32 12.40 -2.46
C GLN A 355 -12.16 10.98 -1.89
N ILE A 356 -11.85 10.00 -2.74
CA ILE A 356 -11.33 8.69 -2.34
C ILE A 356 -9.89 8.64 -2.83
N PHE A 357 -8.96 8.33 -1.91
CA PHE A 357 -7.53 8.35 -2.23
C PHE A 357 -6.71 7.53 -1.23
N TRP A 358 -5.43 7.25 -1.52
CA TRP A 358 -4.48 6.66 -0.57
C TRP A 358 -4.04 7.72 0.45
N TYR A 359 -4.95 8.14 1.32
CA TYR A 359 -4.69 9.24 2.25
C TYR A 359 -3.60 8.93 3.26
N THR A 360 -3.33 7.66 3.55
CA THR A 360 -2.21 7.27 4.40
C THR A 360 -0.85 7.72 3.87
N ALA A 361 -0.74 8.05 2.58
CA ALA A 361 0.46 8.67 2.00
C ALA A 361 0.50 10.20 2.14
N PHE A 362 -0.65 10.88 2.30
CA PHE A 362 -0.75 12.34 2.25
C PHE A 362 -1.31 12.99 3.52
N THR A 363 -1.79 12.21 4.48
CA THR A 363 -2.42 12.74 5.69
C THR A 363 -1.50 13.66 6.48
N ALA A 364 -0.22 13.33 6.58
CA ALA A 364 0.76 14.16 7.28
C ALA A 364 0.84 15.59 6.70
N ASP A 365 0.76 15.71 5.39
CA ASP A 365 0.78 17.01 4.71
C ASP A 365 -0.49 17.82 4.95
N MET A 366 -1.63 17.16 5.12
CA MET A 366 -2.93 17.80 5.36
C MET A 366 -3.18 18.21 6.82
N THR A 367 -2.27 17.91 7.73
CA THR A 367 -2.33 18.31 9.16
C THR A 367 -1.53 19.57 9.45
N LYS A 368 -0.81 20.13 8.48
CA LYS A 368 0.07 21.28 8.67
C LYS A 368 -0.72 22.54 9.03
N LYS A 369 -0.32 23.21 10.10
CA LYS A 369 -0.91 24.47 10.53
C LYS A 369 -0.80 25.53 9.43
N GLY A 370 -1.87 26.29 9.24
CA GLY A 370 -1.95 27.35 8.23
C GLY A 370 -2.60 26.91 6.92
N LEU A 371 -2.86 25.62 6.72
CA LEU A 371 -3.63 25.15 5.55
C LEU A 371 -5.12 25.52 5.68
N PRO A 372 -5.82 25.78 4.56
CA PRO A 372 -7.26 26.10 4.57
C PRO A 372 -8.14 25.03 5.21
N VAL A 373 -7.68 23.79 5.24
CA VAL A 373 -8.40 22.62 5.78
C VAL A 373 -8.05 22.32 7.24
N VAL A 374 -7.28 23.21 7.90
CA VAL A 374 -6.87 23.08 9.31
C VAL A 374 -7.34 24.32 10.07
N ASN A 375 -7.91 24.13 11.26
CA ASN A 375 -8.34 25.21 12.14
C ASN A 375 -7.13 25.90 12.81
N ALA A 376 -7.35 27.07 13.39
CA ALA A 376 -6.29 27.82 14.07
C ALA A 376 -5.69 27.06 15.26
N ASP A 377 -6.46 26.21 15.93
CA ASP A 377 -6.03 25.34 17.02
C ASP A 377 -5.27 24.08 16.53
N GLY A 378 -5.14 23.89 15.22
CA GLY A 378 -4.48 22.74 14.61
C GLY A 378 -5.39 21.54 14.38
N SER A 379 -6.68 21.61 14.73
CA SER A 379 -7.64 20.53 14.43
C SER A 379 -8.03 20.52 12.94
N PRO A 380 -8.21 19.34 12.33
CA PRO A 380 -8.59 19.25 10.92
C PRO A 380 -10.09 19.53 10.72
N LYS A 381 -10.41 20.26 9.64
CA LYS A 381 -11.79 20.49 9.15
C LYS A 381 -12.34 19.28 8.37
N TRP A 382 -11.55 18.28 8.18
CA TRP A 382 -11.88 17.06 7.43
C TRP A 382 -11.92 15.82 8.33
N ARG A 383 -12.55 14.77 7.79
CA ARG A 383 -12.57 13.44 8.41
C ARG A 383 -12.33 12.38 7.35
N MET A 384 -11.92 11.20 7.81
CA MET A 384 -11.73 9.99 7.01
C MET A 384 -12.70 8.90 7.41
N ALA A 385 -13.11 8.11 6.42
CA ALA A 385 -14.03 6.99 6.57
C ALA A 385 -13.68 5.90 5.54
N PRO A 386 -14.26 4.70 5.65
CA PRO A 386 -14.15 3.68 4.60
C PRO A 386 -14.72 4.15 3.27
N SER A 387 -14.15 3.68 2.16
CA SER A 387 -14.69 3.88 0.81
C SER A 387 -16.10 3.30 0.66
N PRO A 388 -16.95 3.83 -0.23
CA PRO A 388 -18.26 3.24 -0.54
C PRO A 388 -18.15 1.82 -1.08
N TYR A 389 -19.24 1.06 -1.00
CA TYR A 389 -19.38 -0.25 -1.65
C TYR A 389 -19.78 -0.12 -3.11
N GLY A 390 -19.51 -1.18 -3.89
CA GLY A 390 -20.13 -1.34 -5.19
C GLY A 390 -21.66 -1.54 -5.05
N PRO A 391 -22.49 -0.64 -5.62
CA PRO A 391 -23.95 -0.66 -5.44
C PRO A 391 -24.61 -1.81 -6.19
N TYR A 392 -23.96 -2.36 -7.21
CA TYR A 392 -24.53 -3.38 -8.09
C TYR A 392 -24.28 -4.80 -7.60
N TRP A 393 -23.47 -4.97 -6.55
CA TRP A 393 -23.12 -6.28 -6.01
C TRP A 393 -23.03 -6.25 -4.48
N LYS A 394 -24.10 -6.67 -3.80
CA LYS A 394 -24.20 -6.62 -2.33
C LYS A 394 -23.11 -7.41 -1.59
N GLN A 395 -22.49 -8.36 -2.25
CA GLN A 395 -21.58 -9.33 -1.63
C GLN A 395 -20.23 -9.42 -2.36
N GLY A 396 -19.99 -8.54 -3.33
CA GLY A 396 -18.71 -8.41 -3.99
C GLY A 396 -17.70 -7.70 -3.12
N MET A 397 -16.70 -7.11 -3.72
CA MET A 397 -15.69 -6.32 -3.03
C MET A 397 -16.35 -5.16 -2.28
N GLN A 398 -16.28 -5.20 -0.97
CA GLN A 398 -17.07 -4.30 -0.11
C GLN A 398 -16.38 -2.99 0.18
N ASN A 399 -15.08 -3.02 0.29
CA ASN A 399 -14.27 -1.85 0.56
C ASN A 399 -13.24 -1.76 -0.53
N GLY A 400 -12.75 -0.60 -0.82
CA GLY A 400 -11.70 -0.41 -1.80
C GLY A 400 -10.45 -1.22 -1.47
N TYR A 401 -9.42 -0.91 -2.14
CA TYR A 401 -8.12 -1.54 -2.07
C TYR A 401 -7.31 -1.05 -0.86
N GLN A 402 -6.54 -1.94 -0.31
CA GLN A 402 -5.47 -1.64 0.64
C GLN A 402 -4.19 -2.33 0.20
N ASP A 403 -3.09 -1.61 0.26
CA ASP A 403 -1.76 -2.05 -0.11
C ASP A 403 -0.78 -1.92 1.05
N VAL A 404 0.33 -2.64 0.95
CA VAL A 404 1.40 -2.63 1.93
C VAL A 404 2.73 -2.51 1.19
N GLY A 405 3.35 -1.35 1.24
CA GLY A 405 4.74 -1.18 0.83
C GLY A 405 5.62 -2.05 1.73
N SER A 406 6.48 -2.89 1.13
CA SER A 406 7.08 -4.00 1.88
C SER A 406 8.49 -4.33 1.41
N TRP A 407 9.34 -4.66 2.35
CA TRP A 407 10.69 -5.14 2.09
C TRP A 407 10.67 -6.49 1.39
N THR A 408 11.28 -6.54 0.22
CA THR A 408 11.34 -7.68 -0.69
C THR A 408 12.80 -8.02 -1.02
N PHE A 409 13.15 -9.30 -1.10
CA PHE A 409 14.51 -9.78 -1.28
C PHE A 409 14.60 -10.83 -2.37
N PHE A 410 15.70 -10.81 -3.13
CA PHE A 410 16.00 -11.81 -4.15
C PHE A 410 16.67 -13.04 -3.57
N LYS A 411 16.28 -14.22 -4.05
CA LYS A 411 16.94 -15.49 -3.69
C LYS A 411 18.41 -15.55 -4.10
N LYS A 412 18.79 -14.85 -5.17
CA LYS A 412 20.17 -14.87 -5.74
C LYS A 412 21.07 -13.74 -5.26
N THR A 413 20.61 -12.89 -4.35
CA THR A 413 21.46 -11.91 -3.70
C THR A 413 22.56 -12.60 -2.90
N ASP A 414 23.78 -12.05 -2.89
CA ASP A 414 24.87 -12.58 -2.05
C ASP A 414 24.38 -12.76 -0.61
N PRO A 415 24.56 -13.94 0.00
CA PRO A 415 23.96 -14.25 1.29
C PRO A 415 24.35 -13.30 2.43
N ASN A 416 25.56 -12.76 2.42
CA ASN A 416 26.00 -11.83 3.45
C ASN A 416 25.42 -10.44 3.25
N ARG A 417 25.37 -9.96 1.99
CA ARG A 417 24.71 -8.69 1.64
C ARG A 417 23.21 -8.76 1.87
N LEU A 418 22.57 -9.88 1.52
CA LEU A 418 21.17 -10.16 1.83
C LEU A 418 20.90 -10.04 3.34
N ALA A 419 21.74 -10.67 4.17
CA ALA A 419 21.62 -10.59 5.63
C ALA A 419 21.81 -9.16 6.14
N GLY A 420 22.68 -8.37 5.52
CA GLY A 420 22.85 -6.94 5.84
C GLY A 420 21.61 -6.10 5.49
N ALA A 421 21.03 -6.29 4.32
CA ALA A 421 19.79 -5.61 3.92
C ALA A 421 18.60 -6.07 4.77
N TRP A 422 18.53 -7.36 5.12
CA TRP A 422 17.53 -7.89 6.05
C TRP A 422 17.66 -7.27 7.46
N LEU A 423 18.90 -7.06 7.92
CA LEU A 423 19.14 -6.40 9.20
C LEU A 423 18.63 -4.94 9.20
N TYR A 424 18.86 -4.21 8.09
CA TYR A 424 18.36 -2.85 7.93
C TYR A 424 16.83 -2.81 7.86
N ALA A 425 16.21 -3.70 7.10
CA ALA A 425 14.74 -3.80 7.02
C ALA A 425 14.11 -4.03 8.40
N GLN A 426 14.70 -4.91 9.21
CA GLN A 426 14.27 -5.14 10.59
C GLN A 426 14.48 -3.90 11.47
N PHE A 427 15.58 -3.18 11.28
CA PHE A 427 15.88 -1.98 12.06
C PHE A 427 14.82 -0.88 11.83
N VAL A 428 14.50 -0.55 10.58
CA VAL A 428 13.52 0.50 10.25
C VAL A 428 12.07 0.11 10.61
N THR A 429 11.81 -1.18 10.81
CA THR A 429 10.51 -1.71 11.23
C THR A 429 10.50 -2.21 12.68
N SER A 430 11.61 -2.05 13.42
CA SER A 430 11.72 -2.47 14.83
C SER A 430 10.75 -1.72 15.73
N LYS A 431 10.38 -2.33 16.86
CA LYS A 431 9.49 -1.69 17.84
C LYS A 431 10.07 -0.41 18.45
N THR A 432 11.40 -0.28 18.50
CA THR A 432 12.06 0.98 18.90
C THR A 432 11.77 2.12 17.93
N VAL A 433 11.75 1.85 16.62
CA VAL A 433 11.77 2.86 15.56
C VAL A 433 10.39 3.07 14.92
N SER A 434 9.58 2.01 14.83
CA SER A 434 8.38 1.97 13.95
C SER A 434 7.33 3.03 14.27
N LEU A 435 7.06 3.31 15.54
CA LEU A 435 6.06 4.32 15.90
C LEU A 435 6.49 5.73 15.44
N LYS A 436 7.75 6.09 15.70
CA LYS A 436 8.28 7.39 15.25
C LYS A 436 8.29 7.50 13.72
N LYS A 437 8.74 6.46 13.03
CA LYS A 437 8.70 6.39 11.56
C LYS A 437 7.27 6.53 11.04
N SER A 438 6.33 5.78 11.60
CA SER A 438 4.92 5.81 11.22
C SER A 438 4.28 7.20 11.42
N LEU A 439 4.67 7.93 12.45
CA LEU A 439 4.21 9.31 12.66
C LEU A 439 4.70 10.28 11.59
N THR A 440 5.82 10.00 10.94
CA THR A 440 6.37 10.86 9.88
C THR A 440 5.48 10.85 8.64
N GLY A 441 5.00 9.69 8.21
CA GLY A 441 4.11 9.53 7.06
C GLY A 441 2.64 9.29 7.41
N LEU A 442 2.31 9.12 8.70
CA LEU A 442 1.00 8.69 9.21
C LEU A 442 0.53 7.36 8.58
N THR A 443 1.47 6.47 8.39
CA THR A 443 1.27 5.11 7.92
C THR A 443 1.78 4.11 8.96
N PHE A 444 0.88 3.35 9.58
CA PHE A 444 1.19 2.49 10.71
C PHE A 444 1.30 1.03 10.28
N ILE A 445 2.28 0.32 10.83
CA ILE A 445 2.57 -1.07 10.44
C ILE A 445 2.44 -2.08 11.58
N ARG A 446 2.27 -1.61 12.84
CA ARG A 446 2.20 -2.48 14.01
C ARG A 446 0.98 -2.20 14.88
N ASP A 447 0.36 -3.25 15.40
CA ASP A 447 -0.73 -3.14 16.38
C ASP A 447 -0.26 -2.43 17.66
N SER A 448 0.94 -2.70 18.14
CA SER A 448 1.53 -2.02 19.29
C SER A 448 1.67 -0.51 19.09
N ASP A 449 1.98 -0.07 17.88
CA ASP A 449 2.08 1.36 17.53
C ASP A 449 0.70 2.01 17.49
N ILE A 450 -0.26 1.39 16.80
CA ILE A 450 -1.63 1.91 16.66
C ILE A 450 -2.30 2.09 18.02
N ASN A 451 -2.04 1.17 18.94
CA ASN A 451 -2.64 1.18 20.27
C ASN A 451 -1.85 1.97 21.32
N HIS A 452 -0.74 2.60 20.93
CA HIS A 452 0.08 3.38 21.84
C HIS A 452 -0.66 4.60 22.38
N GLU A 453 -0.42 4.93 23.67
CA GLU A 453 -1.11 6.05 24.36
C GLU A 453 -0.86 7.42 23.71
N TYR A 454 0.29 7.61 23.05
CA TYR A 454 0.57 8.83 22.30
C TYR A 454 -0.48 9.09 21.23
N LEU A 455 -0.87 8.06 20.47
CA LEU A 455 -1.93 8.17 19.45
C LEU A 455 -3.30 8.42 20.08
N THR A 456 -3.59 7.79 21.22
CA THR A 456 -4.84 8.05 21.95
C THR A 456 -4.96 9.52 22.38
N LYS A 457 -3.89 10.09 22.90
CA LYS A 457 -3.83 11.50 23.31
C LYS A 457 -3.91 12.49 22.14
N ASN A 458 -3.50 12.08 20.96
CA ASN A 458 -3.39 12.94 19.78
C ASN A 458 -4.37 12.59 18.65
N ALA A 459 -5.25 11.60 18.80
CA ALA A 459 -6.13 11.10 17.74
C ALA A 459 -6.96 12.21 17.06
N ALA A 460 -7.44 13.18 17.82
CA ALA A 460 -8.23 14.31 17.31
C ALA A 460 -7.48 15.16 16.26
N LYS A 461 -6.14 15.10 16.21
CA LYS A 461 -5.32 15.81 15.23
C LYS A 461 -5.28 15.15 13.86
N TYR A 462 -5.77 13.90 13.75
CA TYR A 462 -5.61 13.07 12.55
C TYR A 462 -6.94 12.72 11.87
N GLY A 463 -8.01 13.49 12.14
CA GLY A 463 -9.26 13.47 11.36
C GLY A 463 -9.97 12.12 11.25
N GLY A 464 -9.84 11.23 12.23
CA GLY A 464 -10.43 9.90 12.23
C GLY A 464 -9.50 8.79 11.71
N LEU A 465 -8.26 9.11 11.31
CA LEU A 465 -7.30 8.12 10.82
C LEU A 465 -6.92 7.10 11.90
N ILE A 466 -6.72 7.53 13.14
CA ILE A 466 -6.36 6.63 14.24
C ILE A 466 -7.52 5.72 14.58
N GLU A 467 -8.74 6.26 14.61
CA GLU A 467 -9.96 5.49 14.80
C GLU A 467 -10.15 4.44 13.69
N PHE A 468 -9.85 4.79 12.44
CA PHE A 468 -9.85 3.86 11.32
C PHE A 468 -8.84 2.72 11.54
N TYR A 469 -7.58 3.03 11.87
CA TYR A 469 -6.56 2.00 12.11
C TYR A 469 -6.93 1.04 13.24
N ARG A 470 -7.67 1.51 14.26
CA ARG A 470 -8.16 0.70 15.38
C ARG A 470 -9.47 -0.03 15.09
N SER A 471 -10.13 0.29 13.98
CA SER A 471 -11.45 -0.24 13.65
C SER A 471 -11.42 -1.60 12.96
N PRO A 472 -12.52 -2.37 12.99
CA PRO A 472 -12.68 -3.56 12.16
C PRO A 472 -12.64 -3.24 10.65
N ALA A 473 -12.93 -2.01 10.26
CA ALA A 473 -12.89 -1.58 8.85
C ALA A 473 -11.50 -1.74 8.25
N ARG A 474 -10.43 -1.56 9.03
CA ARG A 474 -9.04 -1.74 8.59
C ARG A 474 -8.77 -3.12 7.97
N VAL A 475 -9.35 -4.16 8.53
CA VAL A 475 -9.13 -5.56 8.07
C VAL A 475 -10.16 -6.02 7.04
N ALA A 476 -11.15 -5.19 6.73
CA ALA A 476 -12.18 -5.49 5.74
C ALA A 476 -11.75 -5.15 4.30
N TRP A 477 -10.61 -4.50 4.11
CA TRP A 477 -10.05 -4.19 2.79
C TRP A 477 -9.62 -5.44 2.05
N THR A 478 -9.74 -5.37 0.74
CA THR A 478 -9.38 -6.44 -0.18
C THR A 478 -7.93 -6.25 -0.61
N PRO A 479 -7.03 -7.23 -0.38
CA PRO A 479 -5.73 -7.24 -1.02
C PRO A 479 -5.89 -7.49 -2.51
N THR A 480 -5.04 -6.86 -3.33
CA THR A 480 -5.06 -7.04 -4.79
C THR A 480 -3.77 -7.66 -5.29
N GLY A 481 -3.70 -7.98 -6.59
CA GLY A 481 -2.52 -8.50 -7.23
C GLY A 481 -2.23 -9.99 -7.02
N THR A 482 -2.91 -10.68 -6.11
CA THR A 482 -2.64 -12.09 -5.81
C THR A 482 -2.77 -13.01 -7.03
N ASN A 483 -3.70 -12.70 -7.93
CA ASN A 483 -3.93 -13.50 -9.16
C ASN A 483 -3.20 -12.93 -10.39
N VAL A 484 -2.48 -11.81 -10.24
CA VAL A 484 -1.80 -11.13 -11.35
C VAL A 484 -0.45 -11.83 -11.64
N PRO A 485 -0.28 -12.46 -12.81
CA PRO A 485 0.90 -13.26 -13.08
C PRO A 485 2.14 -12.44 -13.50
N ASP A 486 1.95 -11.23 -14.01
CA ASP A 486 3.01 -10.30 -14.40
C ASP A 486 2.50 -8.87 -14.24
N TYR A 487 2.56 -8.38 -13.01
CA TYR A 487 2.05 -7.07 -12.65
C TYR A 487 2.62 -5.94 -13.52
N PRO A 488 3.93 -5.82 -13.73
CA PRO A 488 4.47 -4.70 -14.50
C PRO A 488 3.93 -4.60 -15.92
N LYS A 489 3.77 -5.74 -16.60
CA LYS A 489 3.22 -5.76 -17.95
C LYS A 489 1.73 -5.51 -17.99
N LEU A 490 0.97 -6.13 -17.07
CA LEU A 490 -0.47 -5.98 -17.02
C LEU A 490 -0.87 -4.57 -16.56
N ALA A 491 -0.21 -4.01 -15.53
CA ALA A 491 -0.43 -2.64 -15.10
C ALA A 491 -0.16 -1.62 -16.22
N GLN A 492 0.88 -1.86 -17.05
CA GLN A 492 1.17 -1.02 -18.21
C GLN A 492 0.02 -1.01 -19.22
N LEU A 493 -0.67 -2.12 -19.41
CA LEU A 493 -1.85 -2.18 -20.28
C LEU A 493 -3.02 -1.39 -19.68
N TRP A 494 -3.22 -1.50 -18.37
CA TRP A 494 -4.28 -0.77 -17.66
C TRP A 494 -4.14 0.73 -17.87
N TRP A 495 -3.01 1.35 -17.49
CA TRP A 495 -2.91 2.78 -17.59
C TRP A 495 -2.95 3.31 -19.03
N LYS A 496 -2.43 2.56 -20.00
CA LYS A 496 -2.49 2.93 -21.42
C LYS A 496 -3.93 2.93 -21.95
N ASN A 497 -4.69 1.89 -21.66
CA ASN A 497 -6.06 1.77 -22.16
C ASN A 497 -7.02 2.69 -21.40
N VAL A 498 -6.93 2.80 -20.07
CA VAL A 498 -7.73 3.75 -19.28
C VAL A 498 -7.50 5.19 -19.77
N ALA A 499 -6.25 5.58 -20.04
CA ALA A 499 -5.94 6.90 -20.56
C ALA A 499 -6.66 7.22 -21.89
N THR A 500 -6.86 6.23 -22.79
CA THR A 500 -7.58 6.47 -24.04
C THR A 500 -9.05 6.83 -23.81
N ALA A 501 -9.67 6.31 -22.76
CA ALA A 501 -11.02 6.69 -22.36
C ALA A 501 -11.05 8.08 -21.69
N VAL A 502 -10.07 8.37 -20.83
CA VAL A 502 -9.95 9.68 -20.16
C VAL A 502 -9.78 10.80 -21.19
N THR A 503 -8.93 10.60 -22.19
CA THR A 503 -8.69 11.59 -23.27
C THR A 503 -9.83 11.66 -24.29
N GLY A 504 -10.74 10.67 -24.31
CA GLY A 504 -11.82 10.57 -25.30
C GLY A 504 -11.37 9.99 -26.65
N GLU A 505 -10.17 9.43 -26.75
CA GLU A 505 -9.68 8.73 -27.93
C GLU A 505 -10.49 7.46 -28.21
N LYS A 506 -10.89 6.74 -27.16
CA LYS A 506 -11.78 5.58 -27.21
C LYS A 506 -13.00 5.77 -26.31
N THR A 507 -14.09 5.09 -26.64
CA THR A 507 -15.18 4.92 -25.66
C THR A 507 -14.71 4.02 -24.52
N PRO A 508 -15.31 4.10 -23.32
CA PRO A 508 -15.00 3.18 -22.22
C PRO A 508 -15.09 1.71 -22.62
N GLN A 509 -16.12 1.33 -23.39
CA GLN A 509 -16.26 -0.04 -23.90
C GLN A 509 -15.06 -0.45 -24.78
N ALA A 510 -14.71 0.37 -25.77
CA ALA A 510 -13.62 0.08 -26.68
C ALA A 510 -12.25 0.04 -25.95
N ALA A 511 -12.06 0.87 -24.93
CA ALA A 511 -10.88 0.85 -24.11
C ALA A 511 -10.75 -0.45 -23.30
N MET A 512 -11.84 -0.88 -22.66
CA MET A 512 -11.85 -2.13 -21.87
C MET A 512 -11.78 -3.37 -22.74
N ASP A 513 -12.38 -3.37 -23.93
CA ASP A 513 -12.24 -4.49 -24.89
C ASP A 513 -10.80 -4.67 -25.36
N SER A 514 -10.12 -3.54 -25.69
CA SER A 514 -8.71 -3.56 -26.05
C SER A 514 -7.84 -4.09 -24.89
N LEU A 515 -8.09 -3.58 -23.68
CA LEU A 515 -7.37 -3.99 -22.48
C LEU A 515 -7.50 -5.49 -22.22
N ALA A 516 -8.72 -6.02 -22.24
CA ALA A 516 -8.98 -7.43 -21.97
C ALA A 516 -8.29 -8.35 -22.98
N GLU A 517 -8.33 -8.00 -24.27
CA GLU A 517 -7.65 -8.77 -25.33
C GLU A 517 -6.11 -8.70 -25.17
N GLU A 518 -5.55 -7.53 -24.86
CA GLU A 518 -4.11 -7.37 -24.64
C GLU A 518 -3.64 -8.13 -23.38
N MET A 519 -4.44 -8.16 -22.32
CA MET A 519 -4.16 -8.95 -21.11
C MET A 519 -4.15 -10.45 -21.43
N ASP A 520 -5.14 -10.95 -22.16
CA ASP A 520 -5.18 -12.35 -22.61
C ASP A 520 -3.95 -12.70 -23.47
N GLN A 521 -3.48 -11.79 -24.34
CA GLN A 521 -2.27 -11.99 -25.13
C GLN A 521 -1.01 -12.05 -24.26
N VAL A 522 -0.89 -11.23 -23.22
CA VAL A 522 0.21 -11.33 -22.24
C VAL A 522 0.18 -12.70 -21.56
N MET A 523 -0.96 -13.11 -21.04
CA MET A 523 -1.12 -14.42 -20.39
C MET A 523 -0.82 -15.58 -21.33
N ALA A 524 -1.20 -15.49 -22.62
CA ALA A 524 -0.84 -16.49 -23.62
C ALA A 524 0.68 -16.58 -23.85
N ARG A 525 1.39 -15.47 -23.80
CA ARG A 525 2.88 -15.46 -23.87
C ARG A 525 3.48 -16.12 -22.63
N LEU A 526 2.99 -15.78 -21.43
CA LEU A 526 3.47 -16.39 -20.18
C LEU A 526 3.20 -17.90 -20.13
N GLN A 527 2.05 -18.36 -20.67
CA GLN A 527 1.73 -19.78 -20.82
C GLN A 527 2.80 -20.51 -21.66
N ARG A 528 3.23 -19.92 -22.78
CA ARG A 528 4.27 -20.50 -23.64
C ARG A 528 5.67 -20.44 -23.03
N ALA A 529 5.96 -19.38 -22.31
CA ALA A 529 7.28 -19.18 -21.67
C ALA A 529 7.51 -20.14 -20.49
N GLY A 530 6.44 -20.60 -19.85
CA GLY A 530 6.49 -21.42 -18.65
C GLY A 530 6.93 -20.61 -17.43
N MET A 531 6.03 -20.44 -16.45
CA MET A 531 6.36 -19.84 -15.16
C MET A 531 6.70 -20.94 -14.15
N ALA A 532 7.44 -20.59 -13.11
CA ALA A 532 7.84 -21.56 -12.09
C ALA A 532 6.63 -22.16 -11.34
N THR A 533 5.59 -21.37 -11.14
CA THR A 533 4.40 -21.78 -10.38
C THR A 533 3.15 -21.17 -11.02
N CYS A 534 2.06 -21.92 -11.08
CA CYS A 534 0.74 -21.46 -11.54
C CYS A 534 0.80 -20.65 -12.86
N ALA A 535 1.54 -21.18 -13.86
CA ALA A 535 1.59 -20.58 -15.18
C ALA A 535 0.19 -20.40 -15.76
N PRO A 536 -0.11 -19.27 -16.43
CA PRO A 536 -1.40 -19.10 -17.09
C PRO A 536 -1.77 -20.27 -18.00
N LYS A 537 -3.04 -20.66 -18.01
CA LYS A 537 -3.59 -21.68 -18.90
C LYS A 537 -4.95 -21.21 -19.40
N LEU A 538 -4.93 -20.45 -20.49
CA LEU A 538 -6.12 -19.77 -20.96
C LEU A 538 -7.26 -20.72 -21.35
N ASN A 539 -8.47 -20.39 -20.90
CA ASN A 539 -9.70 -20.99 -21.41
C ASN A 539 -9.83 -20.73 -22.91
N PRO A 540 -10.45 -21.63 -23.70
CA PRO A 540 -10.90 -21.31 -25.05
C PRO A 540 -11.76 -20.04 -25.03
N LYS A 541 -11.69 -19.21 -26.08
CA LYS A 541 -12.68 -18.17 -26.30
C LYS A 541 -14.04 -18.80 -26.51
N GLY A 542 -15.03 -18.39 -25.76
CA GLY A 542 -16.39 -18.89 -25.81
C GLY A 542 -17.41 -17.77 -25.85
N ASP A 543 -18.69 -18.15 -25.89
CA ASP A 543 -19.77 -17.19 -25.80
C ASP A 543 -19.81 -16.52 -24.43
N ALA A 544 -19.75 -15.20 -24.41
CA ALA A 544 -19.88 -14.41 -23.19
C ALA A 544 -21.17 -14.73 -22.41
N ALA A 545 -22.26 -15.06 -23.11
CA ALA A 545 -23.53 -15.41 -22.48
C ALA A 545 -23.40 -16.61 -21.54
N LYS A 546 -22.53 -17.59 -21.85
CA LYS A 546 -22.27 -18.74 -20.99
C LYS A 546 -21.76 -18.30 -19.60
N TRP A 547 -20.82 -17.35 -19.56
CA TRP A 547 -20.25 -16.84 -18.33
C TRP A 547 -21.20 -15.88 -17.61
N LEU A 548 -21.90 -15.06 -18.39
CA LEU A 548 -22.92 -14.14 -17.87
C LEU A 548 -24.13 -14.86 -17.27
N SER A 549 -24.36 -16.12 -17.62
CA SER A 549 -25.43 -16.95 -17.04
C SER A 549 -25.11 -17.53 -15.67
N ASP A 550 -23.84 -17.49 -15.23
CA ASP A 550 -23.44 -17.92 -13.89
C ASP A 550 -24.12 -17.06 -12.82
N GLU A 551 -24.80 -17.70 -11.87
CA GLU A 551 -25.54 -16.99 -10.82
C GLU A 551 -24.66 -16.16 -9.88
N HIS A 552 -23.38 -16.49 -9.80
CA HIS A 552 -22.40 -15.79 -8.97
C HIS A 552 -21.60 -14.74 -9.76
N ALA A 553 -21.82 -14.61 -11.06
CA ALA A 553 -21.09 -13.62 -11.86
C ALA A 553 -21.37 -12.18 -11.39
N PRO A 554 -20.35 -11.40 -10.97
CA PRO A 554 -20.52 -10.05 -10.45
C PRO A 554 -21.03 -9.07 -11.50
N TRP A 555 -20.76 -9.34 -12.78
CA TRP A 555 -21.12 -8.47 -13.90
C TRP A 555 -22.53 -8.66 -14.46
N LYS A 556 -23.37 -9.51 -13.84
CA LYS A 556 -24.77 -9.73 -14.27
C LYS A 556 -25.63 -8.49 -14.17
N LYS A 557 -25.33 -7.59 -13.27
CA LYS A 557 -26.12 -6.38 -13.08
C LYS A 557 -25.82 -5.38 -14.17
N LEU A 558 -26.90 -4.81 -14.71
CA LEU A 558 -26.78 -3.82 -15.76
C LEU A 558 -26.13 -2.56 -15.21
N ALA A 559 -25.12 -2.07 -15.92
CA ALA A 559 -24.32 -0.93 -15.57
C ALA A 559 -25.11 0.40 -15.51
N ASN A 560 -26.37 0.43 -15.88
CA ASN A 560 -27.19 1.63 -16.01
C ASN A 560 -28.10 1.90 -14.80
N GLU A 561 -28.17 0.97 -13.84
CA GLU A 561 -29.01 1.16 -12.67
C GLU A 561 -28.26 2.02 -11.62
N LYS A 562 -28.78 3.20 -11.36
CA LYS A 562 -28.34 4.01 -10.21
C LYS A 562 -29.22 3.69 -9.02
N PRO A 563 -28.75 2.93 -8.01
CA PRO A 563 -29.51 2.68 -6.80
C PRO A 563 -29.71 3.98 -6.00
N LYS A 564 -30.66 3.98 -5.07
CA LYS A 564 -30.84 5.10 -4.15
C LYS A 564 -29.56 5.31 -3.34
N GLY A 565 -29.16 6.56 -3.14
CA GLY A 565 -28.03 6.91 -2.29
C GLY A 565 -28.28 6.58 -0.83
N GLU A 566 -27.24 6.08 -0.16
CA GLU A 566 -27.27 5.76 1.27
C GLU A 566 -26.06 6.39 1.96
N THR A 567 -26.30 7.01 3.11
CA THR A 567 -25.27 7.64 3.94
C THR A 567 -25.40 7.21 5.40
N ILE A 568 -24.32 7.36 6.14
CA ILE A 568 -24.29 7.21 7.59
C ILE A 568 -23.70 8.49 8.22
N ALA A 569 -24.28 8.94 9.34
CA ALA A 569 -23.66 10.00 10.11
C ALA A 569 -22.30 9.57 10.64
N TYR A 570 -21.31 10.46 10.60
CA TYR A 570 -19.94 10.11 11.01
C TYR A 570 -19.85 9.61 12.45
N GLU A 571 -20.59 10.22 13.36
CA GLU A 571 -20.66 9.82 14.78
C GLU A 571 -21.22 8.40 14.96
N LYS A 572 -22.20 8.02 14.12
CA LYS A 572 -22.74 6.65 14.10
C LYS A 572 -21.72 5.65 13.59
N LEU A 573 -20.92 6.04 12.57
CA LEU A 573 -19.83 5.22 12.08
C LEU A 573 -18.78 4.98 13.18
N LEU A 574 -18.36 6.03 13.88
CA LEU A 574 -17.42 5.89 15.01
C LEU A 574 -17.98 5.02 16.13
N GLN A 575 -19.30 5.11 16.40
CA GLN A 575 -19.95 4.24 17.39
C GLN A 575 -19.98 2.77 16.92
N ALA A 576 -20.28 2.52 15.65
CA ALA A 576 -20.21 1.17 15.07
C ALA A 576 -18.80 0.56 15.23
N TRP A 577 -17.77 1.33 15.00
CA TRP A 577 -16.38 0.89 15.19
C TRP A 577 -16.07 0.50 16.65
N LYS A 578 -16.55 1.28 17.63
CA LYS A 578 -16.43 0.94 19.05
C LYS A 578 -17.18 -0.36 19.42
N GLU A 579 -18.23 -0.66 18.69
CA GLU A 579 -19.02 -1.90 18.85
C GLU A 579 -18.44 -3.09 18.05
N GLY A 580 -17.29 -2.93 17.40
CA GLY A 580 -16.65 -3.97 16.58
C GLY A 580 -17.33 -4.22 15.24
N LYS A 581 -18.14 -3.28 14.75
CA LYS A 581 -18.78 -3.34 13.42
C LYS A 581 -18.00 -2.52 12.40
N VAL A 582 -17.99 -2.95 11.15
CA VAL A 582 -17.33 -2.20 10.05
C VAL A 582 -18.09 -0.90 9.74
N ARG A 583 -19.42 -0.95 9.78
CA ARG A 583 -20.35 0.17 9.58
C ARG A 583 -21.61 -0.01 10.38
#